data_5c8b20aebd13f934c76c7bb101423586
#
_entry.id   5c8b20aebd13f934c76c7bb101423586
#
_cell.length_a   1.000
_cell.length_b   1.000
_cell.length_c   1.000
_cell.angle_alpha   90.00
_cell.angle_beta   90.00
_cell.angle_gamma   90.00
#
_symmetry.space_group_name_H-M   'P 1'
#
loop_
_entity.id
_entity.type
_entity.pdbx_description
1 polymer ?
#
loop_
_entity_poly.entity_id
_entity_poly.type
_entity_poly.pdbx_seq_one_letter_code
_entity_poly.pdbx_strand_id
1 'polypeptide(L)'
;VFCKCLDPRIKTLAKNLIGFSCAVKPGEKILIEGNGECTELVKALVKETYAAGGVPFVWIKKPEVCRELALGATKEQQELMAKIDCELMRHMDAYIGIGAKLNTNEMSDVPGDKLALISAVYGRPLNNIRIPNTKWCVLRYPNPNFAQMAGMSTEAFEDYYFNVCNLDYGRMSKAMDALVRRMEAADQVHITGRGTDLRFSVKGLPAIKCAGEANIPDGEVFSAPVVGTIEGEITYNTPSLYQGVTFENI
;
A
#
# COMPACT_ATOMS: atom_id res chain seq x y z
N VAL A 1 31.74 10.13 -15.18
CA VAL A 1 30.40 10.02 -14.57
C VAL A 1 29.60 9.07 -15.45
N PHE A 2 29.52 7.79 -15.08
CA PHE A 2 28.66 6.83 -15.78
C PHE A 2 27.21 7.26 -15.53
N CYS A 3 26.53 7.68 -16.59
CA CYS A 3 25.08 7.85 -16.58
C CYS A 3 24.47 6.46 -16.39
N LYS A 4 24.14 6.08 -15.17
CA LYS A 4 23.39 4.85 -14.92
C LYS A 4 22.04 5.02 -15.62
N CYS A 5 21.85 4.33 -16.73
CA CYS A 5 20.58 4.34 -17.45
C CYS A 5 19.52 3.82 -16.46
N LEU A 6 18.45 4.58 -16.27
CA LEU A 6 17.36 4.16 -15.39
C LEU A 6 16.77 2.85 -15.94
N ASP A 7 16.59 1.85 -15.09
CA ASP A 7 15.94 0.60 -15.46
C ASP A 7 14.56 0.91 -16.10
N PRO A 8 14.31 0.44 -17.33
CA PRO A 8 13.06 0.73 -18.04
C PRO A 8 11.81 0.25 -17.27
N ARG A 9 11.95 -0.79 -16.43
CA ARG A 9 10.87 -1.31 -15.59
C ARG A 9 10.41 -0.29 -14.56
N ILE A 10 11.34 0.50 -13.99
CA ILE A 10 11.03 1.60 -13.05
C ILE A 10 10.23 2.70 -13.77
N LYS A 11 10.59 3.01 -15.01
CA LYS A 11 9.87 4.01 -15.80
C LYS A 11 8.44 3.56 -16.11
N THR A 12 8.25 2.28 -16.44
CA THR A 12 6.92 1.69 -16.65
C THR A 12 6.08 1.77 -15.38
N LEU A 13 6.64 1.38 -14.23
CA LEU A 13 5.98 1.48 -12.94
C LEU A 13 5.57 2.93 -12.60
N ALA A 14 6.48 3.89 -12.80
CA ALA A 14 6.17 5.30 -12.55
C ALA A 14 5.03 5.82 -13.45
N LYS A 15 4.99 5.41 -14.74
CA LYS A 15 3.88 5.74 -15.64
C LYS A 15 2.56 5.15 -15.18
N ASN A 16 2.54 3.89 -14.73
CA ASN A 16 1.34 3.24 -14.20
C ASN A 16 0.83 3.97 -12.95
N LEU A 17 1.73 4.29 -12.02
CA LEU A 17 1.37 4.99 -10.78
C LEU A 17 0.80 6.38 -11.02
N ILE A 18 1.43 7.17 -11.90
CA ILE A 18 0.98 8.54 -12.20
C ILE A 18 -0.25 8.53 -13.13
N GLY A 19 -0.22 7.73 -14.19
CA GLY A 19 -1.24 7.77 -15.24
C GLY A 19 -2.49 6.94 -14.95
N PHE A 20 -2.36 5.86 -14.18
CA PHE A 20 -3.47 4.97 -13.85
C PHE A 20 -3.83 5.03 -12.36
N SER A 21 -2.95 4.62 -11.45
CA SER A 21 -3.27 4.51 -10.02
C SER A 21 -3.77 5.83 -9.43
N CYS A 22 -3.00 6.90 -9.57
CA CYS A 22 -3.37 8.23 -9.11
C CYS A 22 -4.07 9.07 -10.20
N ALA A 23 -4.00 8.64 -11.48
CA ALA A 23 -4.60 9.35 -12.62
C ALA A 23 -4.41 10.89 -12.51
N VAL A 24 -3.15 11.31 -12.33
CA VAL A 24 -2.78 12.72 -12.09
C VAL A 24 -3.09 13.56 -13.32
N LYS A 25 -3.80 14.67 -13.11
CA LYS A 25 -4.19 15.62 -14.14
C LYS A 25 -3.30 16.87 -14.11
N PRO A 26 -3.23 17.64 -15.21
CA PRO A 26 -2.54 18.93 -15.23
C PRO A 26 -3.00 19.85 -14.09
N GLY A 27 -2.02 20.44 -13.39
CA GLY A 27 -2.23 21.33 -12.24
C GLY A 27 -2.45 20.62 -10.90
N GLU A 28 -2.73 19.32 -10.86
CA GLU A 28 -2.88 18.58 -9.60
C GLU A 28 -1.55 18.44 -8.86
N LYS A 29 -1.62 18.54 -7.54
CA LYS A 29 -0.48 18.43 -6.63
C LYS A 29 -0.42 17.00 -6.09
N ILE A 30 0.76 16.39 -6.15
CA ILE A 30 1.00 15.05 -5.64
C ILE A 30 2.14 15.03 -4.64
N LEU A 31 1.92 14.42 -3.48
CA LEU A 31 2.98 14.11 -2.53
C LEU A 31 3.52 12.70 -2.77
N ILE A 32 4.81 12.60 -3.04
CA ILE A 32 5.56 11.35 -3.19
C ILE A 32 6.40 11.14 -1.95
N GLU A 33 6.07 10.14 -1.14
CA GLU A 33 6.77 9.81 0.09
C GLU A 33 7.62 8.54 -0.09
N GLY A 34 8.94 8.68 -0.03
CA GLY A 34 9.90 7.57 -0.03
C GLY A 34 10.38 7.26 1.39
N ASN A 35 10.21 6.03 1.85
CA ASN A 35 10.67 5.56 3.15
C ASN A 35 11.71 4.44 2.98
N GLY A 36 12.99 4.79 3.00
CA GLY A 36 14.14 3.93 2.73
C GLY A 36 14.74 4.16 1.32
N GLU A 37 15.34 3.13 0.77
CA GLU A 37 16.14 3.21 -0.47
C GLU A 37 15.27 3.05 -1.74
N CYS A 38 14.65 4.13 -2.20
CA CYS A 38 13.79 4.16 -3.39
C CYS A 38 14.06 5.38 -4.31
N THR A 39 15.25 5.94 -4.23
CA THR A 39 15.60 7.19 -4.93
C THR A 39 15.31 7.12 -6.44
N GLU A 40 15.60 6.00 -7.11
CA GLU A 40 15.41 5.90 -8.57
C GLU A 40 13.92 5.93 -8.95
N LEU A 41 13.04 5.28 -8.16
CA LEU A 41 11.61 5.34 -8.38
C LEU A 41 11.05 6.74 -8.09
N VAL A 42 11.48 7.39 -7.00
CA VAL A 42 11.07 8.77 -6.68
C VAL A 42 11.44 9.73 -7.80
N LYS A 43 12.67 9.63 -8.33
CA LYS A 43 13.11 10.44 -9.50
C LYS A 43 12.24 10.21 -10.73
N ALA A 44 11.89 8.95 -10.99
CA ALA A 44 11.03 8.59 -12.12
C ALA A 44 9.61 9.17 -11.93
N LEU A 45 9.03 9.04 -10.74
CA LEU A 45 7.71 9.61 -10.41
C LEU A 45 7.67 11.13 -10.55
N VAL A 46 8.69 11.85 -10.08
CA VAL A 46 8.79 13.30 -10.26
C VAL A 46 8.80 13.67 -11.75
N LYS A 47 9.57 12.94 -12.58
CA LYS A 47 9.60 13.19 -14.02
C LYS A 47 8.26 12.92 -14.71
N GLU A 48 7.63 11.79 -14.39
CA GLU A 48 6.33 11.44 -14.96
C GLU A 48 5.21 12.39 -14.47
N THR A 49 5.29 12.89 -13.23
CA THR A 49 4.35 13.91 -12.71
C THR A 49 4.44 15.20 -13.53
N TYR A 50 5.66 15.72 -13.77
CA TYR A 50 5.84 16.91 -14.62
C TYR A 50 5.39 16.63 -16.05
N ALA A 51 5.66 15.45 -16.59
CA ALA A 51 5.22 15.08 -17.94
C ALA A 51 3.69 15.03 -18.07
N ALA A 52 2.98 14.67 -16.98
CA ALA A 52 1.52 14.74 -16.90
C ALA A 52 0.96 16.15 -16.62
N GLY A 53 1.84 17.16 -16.45
CA GLY A 53 1.47 18.53 -16.10
C GLY A 53 1.12 18.72 -14.61
N GLY A 54 1.36 17.74 -13.77
CA GLY A 54 1.15 17.80 -12.32
C GLY A 54 2.30 18.51 -11.58
N VAL A 55 2.11 18.78 -10.30
CA VAL A 55 3.05 19.47 -9.42
C VAL A 55 3.52 18.52 -8.31
N PRO A 56 4.74 17.95 -8.37
CA PRO A 56 5.23 17.00 -7.38
C PRO A 56 5.77 17.71 -6.14
N PHE A 57 5.43 17.14 -4.97
CA PHE A 57 6.06 17.37 -3.68
C PHE A 57 6.71 16.07 -3.21
N VAL A 58 7.84 16.14 -2.50
CA VAL A 58 8.60 14.95 -2.14
C VAL A 58 8.99 14.96 -0.67
N TRP A 59 8.70 13.85 0.03
CA TRP A 59 9.28 13.53 1.33
C TRP A 59 10.21 12.32 1.20
N ILE A 60 11.43 12.44 1.68
CA ILE A 60 12.38 11.32 1.80
C ILE A 60 12.64 11.06 3.26
N LYS A 61 12.28 9.88 3.72
CA LYS A 61 12.44 9.41 5.09
C LYS A 61 13.49 8.30 5.16
N LYS A 62 14.37 8.36 6.13
CA LYS A 62 15.34 7.31 6.45
C LYS A 62 14.86 6.57 7.70
N PRO A 63 14.60 5.25 7.62
CA PRO A 63 14.05 4.48 8.74
C PRO A 63 14.85 4.62 10.03
N GLU A 64 16.17 4.58 9.95
CA GLU A 64 17.08 4.74 11.09
C GLU A 64 16.98 6.12 11.75
N VAL A 65 16.77 7.18 10.95
CA VAL A 65 16.54 8.53 11.48
C VAL A 65 15.14 8.63 12.09
N CYS A 66 14.14 8.00 11.46
CA CYS A 66 12.77 7.94 12.00
C CYS A 66 12.75 7.21 13.36
N ARG A 67 13.57 6.16 13.53
CA ARG A 67 13.73 5.46 14.80
C ARG A 67 14.25 6.38 15.90
N GLU A 68 15.33 7.14 15.66
CA GLU A 68 15.87 8.09 16.65
C GLU A 68 14.84 9.16 17.03
N LEU A 69 14.10 9.68 16.05
CA LEU A 69 12.99 10.61 16.32
C LEU A 69 11.90 9.96 17.16
N ALA A 70 11.58 8.69 16.91
CA ALA A 70 10.54 7.98 17.66
C ALA A 70 10.96 7.69 19.11
N LEU A 71 12.21 7.33 19.36
CA LEU A 71 12.75 7.12 20.70
C LEU A 71 12.63 8.38 21.57
N GLY A 72 12.93 9.55 21.00
CA GLY A 72 12.83 10.84 21.66
C GLY A 72 11.45 11.51 21.59
N ALA A 73 10.44 10.89 20.95
CA ALA A 73 9.17 11.54 20.63
C ALA A 73 8.47 12.13 21.88
N THR A 74 8.03 13.38 21.77
CA THR A 74 7.18 14.05 22.73
C THR A 74 5.85 14.41 22.09
N LYS A 75 4.81 14.56 22.91
CA LYS A 75 3.47 14.93 22.43
C LYS A 75 3.50 16.28 21.70
N GLU A 76 4.16 17.27 22.29
CA GLU A 76 4.28 18.62 21.71
C GLU A 76 4.96 18.61 20.34
N GLN A 77 6.05 17.83 20.19
CA GLN A 77 6.73 17.66 18.91
C GLN A 77 5.79 17.05 17.85
N GLN A 78 5.07 15.97 18.21
CA GLN A 78 4.16 15.28 17.32
C GLN A 78 2.95 16.15 16.93
N GLU A 79 2.42 16.96 17.85
CA GLU A 79 1.35 17.92 17.58
C GLU A 79 1.79 18.99 16.56
N LEU A 80 3.01 19.53 16.73
CA LEU A 80 3.56 20.53 15.79
C LEU A 80 3.78 19.91 14.39
N MET A 81 4.38 18.72 14.33
CA MET A 81 4.58 18.01 13.06
C MET A 81 3.24 17.72 12.39
N ALA A 82 2.26 17.22 13.14
CA ALA A 82 0.91 16.95 12.63
C ALA A 82 0.26 18.22 12.06
N LYS A 83 0.37 19.35 12.74
CA LYS A 83 -0.18 20.63 12.28
C LYS A 83 0.39 21.04 10.93
N ILE A 84 1.70 20.94 10.75
CA ILE A 84 2.40 21.34 9.52
C ILE A 84 2.07 20.37 8.37
N ASP A 85 2.22 19.08 8.63
CA ASP A 85 2.08 18.06 7.59
C ASP A 85 0.62 17.84 7.18
N CYS A 86 -0.32 17.98 8.10
CA CYS A 86 -1.75 17.99 7.79
C CYS A 86 -2.14 19.19 6.92
N GLU A 87 -1.53 20.36 7.16
CA GLU A 87 -1.77 21.53 6.30
C GLU A 87 -1.26 21.28 4.89
N LEU A 88 -0.03 20.77 4.74
CA LEU A 88 0.47 20.38 3.42
C LEU A 88 -0.44 19.34 2.74
N MET A 89 -0.88 18.31 3.48
CA MET A 89 -1.72 17.24 2.94
C MET A 89 -3.07 17.75 2.43
N ARG A 90 -3.67 18.76 3.05
CA ARG A 90 -4.92 19.38 2.58
C ARG A 90 -4.82 20.02 1.20
N HIS A 91 -3.60 20.36 0.78
CA HIS A 91 -3.34 20.91 -0.55
C HIS A 91 -3.03 19.86 -1.61
N MET A 92 -2.93 18.59 -1.24
CA MET A 92 -2.59 17.51 -2.17
C MET A 92 -3.84 16.88 -2.77
N ASP A 93 -3.82 16.68 -4.10
CA ASP A 93 -4.84 15.98 -4.86
C ASP A 93 -4.53 14.47 -4.94
N ALA A 94 -3.24 14.11 -4.84
CA ALA A 94 -2.78 12.74 -4.90
C ALA A 94 -1.63 12.45 -3.91
N TYR A 95 -1.44 11.16 -3.60
CA TYR A 95 -0.36 10.69 -2.73
C TYR A 95 0.20 9.34 -3.22
N ILE A 96 1.52 9.20 -3.20
CA ILE A 96 2.21 7.92 -3.40
C ILE A 96 3.13 7.66 -2.21
N GLY A 97 2.92 6.53 -1.53
CA GLY A 97 3.78 6.07 -0.44
C GLY A 97 4.61 4.85 -0.84
N ILE A 98 5.94 4.96 -0.71
CA ILE A 98 6.89 3.91 -1.12
C ILE A 98 7.62 3.38 0.11
N GLY A 99 7.40 2.09 0.43
CA GLY A 99 8.13 1.39 1.48
C GLY A 99 9.38 0.69 0.91
N ALA A 100 10.56 1.10 1.34
CA ALA A 100 11.84 0.56 0.86
C ALA A 100 12.89 0.36 1.98
N LYS A 101 12.40 -0.04 3.16
CA LYS A 101 13.25 -0.28 4.33
C LYS A 101 14.21 -1.45 4.10
N LEU A 102 15.49 -1.25 4.42
CA LEU A 102 16.50 -2.32 4.39
C LEU A 102 16.44 -3.23 5.62
N ASN A 103 15.79 -2.78 6.69
CA ASN A 103 15.51 -3.57 7.88
C ASN A 103 14.04 -3.40 8.27
N THR A 104 13.27 -4.49 8.19
CA THR A 104 11.84 -4.48 8.55
C THR A 104 11.63 -4.22 10.04
N ASN A 105 12.59 -4.64 10.87
CA ASN A 105 12.53 -4.56 12.34
C ASN A 105 13.15 -3.28 12.91
N GLU A 106 13.44 -2.26 12.09
CA GLU A 106 14.13 -1.04 12.51
C GLU A 106 13.47 -0.33 13.70
N MET A 107 12.17 -0.50 13.89
CA MET A 107 11.40 0.12 14.98
C MET A 107 11.13 -0.83 16.16
N SER A 108 11.71 -2.04 16.19
CA SER A 108 11.34 -3.10 17.14
C SER A 108 11.68 -2.80 18.59
N ASP A 109 12.66 -1.95 18.83
CA ASP A 109 13.12 -1.53 20.17
C ASP A 109 12.55 -0.15 20.60
N VAL A 110 11.70 0.47 19.77
CA VAL A 110 10.98 1.69 20.14
C VAL A 110 9.86 1.32 21.11
N PRO A 111 9.78 1.94 22.30
CA PRO A 111 8.72 1.65 23.27
C PRO A 111 7.31 1.78 22.68
N GLY A 112 6.43 0.84 23.03
CA GLY A 112 5.08 0.78 22.49
C GLY A 112 4.23 2.01 22.77
N ASP A 113 4.41 2.66 23.91
CA ASP A 113 3.76 3.92 24.27
C ASP A 113 4.19 5.09 23.34
N LYS A 114 5.45 5.12 22.93
CA LYS A 114 5.96 6.09 21.94
C LYS A 114 5.33 5.85 20.55
N LEU A 115 5.28 4.60 20.10
CA LEU A 115 4.62 4.25 18.84
C LEU A 115 3.12 4.58 18.89
N ALA A 116 2.45 4.31 20.00
CA ALA A 116 1.04 4.65 20.20
C ALA A 116 0.83 6.18 20.19
N LEU A 117 1.71 6.94 20.84
CA LEU A 117 1.68 8.40 20.82
C LEU A 117 1.81 8.96 19.40
N ILE A 118 2.84 8.52 18.65
CA ILE A 118 3.08 8.94 17.26
C ILE A 118 1.87 8.60 16.39
N SER A 119 1.35 7.40 16.52
CA SER A 119 0.17 6.96 15.76
C SER A 119 -1.06 7.82 16.07
N ALA A 120 -1.33 8.09 17.33
CA ALA A 120 -2.53 8.82 17.76
C ALA A 120 -2.47 10.31 17.41
N VAL A 121 -1.30 10.95 17.61
CA VAL A 121 -1.15 12.41 17.53
C VAL A 121 -0.76 12.87 16.14
N TYR A 122 0.04 12.09 15.42
CA TYR A 122 0.53 12.44 14.08
C TYR A 122 -0.10 11.57 12.99
N GLY A 123 0.01 10.25 13.10
CA GLY A 123 -0.33 9.34 12.00
C GLY A 123 -1.82 9.34 11.65
N ARG A 124 -2.70 9.19 12.65
CA ARG A 124 -4.16 9.18 12.44
C ARG A 124 -4.69 10.51 11.89
N PRO A 125 -4.36 11.68 12.44
CA PRO A 125 -4.79 12.95 11.86
C PRO A 125 -4.39 13.12 10.41
N LEU A 126 -3.16 12.74 10.04
CA LEU A 126 -2.68 12.81 8.66
C LEU A 126 -3.46 11.85 7.74
N ASN A 127 -3.68 10.61 8.18
CA ASN A 127 -4.45 9.61 7.42
C ASN A 127 -5.92 10.00 7.24
N ASN A 128 -6.53 10.65 8.24
CA ASN A 128 -7.92 11.15 8.16
C ASN A 128 -8.08 12.24 7.10
N ILE A 129 -7.02 12.92 6.70
CA ILE A 129 -7.02 13.86 5.58
C ILE A 129 -6.69 13.12 4.29
N ARG A 130 -5.60 12.36 4.26
CA ARG A 130 -5.06 11.71 3.08
C ARG A 130 -6.05 10.73 2.44
N ILE A 131 -6.55 9.77 3.24
CA ILE A 131 -7.34 8.64 2.71
C ILE A 131 -8.64 9.11 2.03
N PRO A 132 -9.48 9.98 2.64
CA PRO A 132 -10.74 10.38 2.01
C PRO A 132 -10.59 11.48 0.95
N ASN A 133 -9.47 12.24 0.94
CA ASN A 133 -9.39 13.47 0.13
C ASN A 133 -8.34 13.40 -0.98
N THR A 134 -7.54 12.33 -1.07
CA THR A 134 -6.54 12.19 -2.14
C THR A 134 -6.73 10.90 -2.93
N LYS A 135 -6.31 10.91 -4.17
CA LYS A 135 -6.08 9.70 -4.95
C LYS A 135 -4.77 9.11 -4.48
N TRP A 136 -4.80 8.12 -3.58
CA TRP A 136 -3.60 7.59 -2.97
C TRP A 136 -3.25 6.20 -3.49
N CYS A 137 -1.96 5.92 -3.61
CA CYS A 137 -1.45 4.61 -3.89
C CYS A 137 -0.22 4.31 -3.03
N VAL A 138 -0.16 3.10 -2.47
CA VAL A 138 1.00 2.66 -1.70
C VAL A 138 1.61 1.42 -2.32
N LEU A 139 2.94 1.32 -2.23
CA LEU A 139 3.68 0.15 -2.73
C LEU A 139 4.95 -0.07 -1.92
N ARG A 140 5.49 -1.28 -2.02
CA ARG A 140 6.87 -1.57 -1.63
C ARG A 140 7.78 -1.39 -2.84
N TYR A 141 9.05 -1.09 -2.62
CA TYR A 141 10.06 -1.08 -3.67
C TYR A 141 11.06 -2.21 -3.42
N PRO A 142 11.44 -3.01 -4.45
CA PRO A 142 12.24 -4.19 -4.25
C PRO A 142 13.63 -3.83 -3.72
N ASN A 143 14.11 -4.63 -2.78
CA ASN A 143 15.43 -4.50 -2.18
C ASN A 143 15.88 -5.84 -1.57
N PRO A 144 17.14 -5.98 -1.15
CA PRO A 144 17.65 -7.23 -0.58
C PRO A 144 16.87 -7.75 0.64
N ASN A 145 16.32 -6.84 1.48
CA ASN A 145 15.53 -7.26 2.64
C ASN A 145 14.25 -7.99 2.23
N PHE A 146 13.50 -7.44 1.27
CA PHE A 146 12.28 -8.11 0.79
C PHE A 146 12.59 -9.39 0.02
N ALA A 147 13.68 -9.44 -0.74
CA ALA A 147 14.14 -10.66 -1.40
C ALA A 147 14.46 -11.76 -0.37
N GLN A 148 15.16 -11.42 0.71
CA GLN A 148 15.47 -12.34 1.80
C GLN A 148 14.20 -12.85 2.51
N MET A 149 13.25 -11.96 2.80
CA MET A 149 11.96 -12.35 3.39
C MET A 149 11.16 -13.29 2.49
N ALA A 150 11.29 -13.14 1.16
CA ALA A 150 10.66 -14.01 0.17
C ALA A 150 11.45 -15.31 -0.11
N GLY A 151 12.62 -15.51 0.52
CA GLY A 151 13.49 -16.65 0.23
C GLY A 151 14.08 -16.66 -1.18
N MET A 152 14.27 -15.50 -1.78
CA MET A 152 14.72 -15.32 -3.17
C MET A 152 16.06 -14.57 -3.25
N SER A 153 16.79 -14.73 -4.35
CA SER A 153 17.89 -13.82 -4.67
C SER A 153 17.32 -12.42 -5.00
N THR A 154 18.14 -11.37 -4.82
CA THR A 154 17.70 -9.99 -5.10
C THR A 154 17.23 -9.84 -6.52
N GLU A 155 17.97 -10.34 -7.51
CA GLU A 155 17.64 -10.25 -8.93
C GLU A 155 16.33 -10.99 -9.27
N ALA A 156 16.16 -12.24 -8.78
CA ALA A 156 14.94 -12.99 -9.00
C ALA A 156 13.72 -12.33 -8.35
N PHE A 157 13.88 -11.71 -7.19
CA PHE A 157 12.81 -10.96 -6.54
C PHE A 157 12.47 -9.67 -7.30
N GLU A 158 13.45 -8.94 -7.81
CA GLU A 158 13.22 -7.76 -8.66
C GLU A 158 12.45 -8.13 -9.93
N ASP A 159 12.84 -9.22 -10.62
CA ASP A 159 12.14 -9.70 -11.81
C ASP A 159 10.69 -10.07 -11.49
N TYR A 160 10.47 -10.84 -10.42
CA TYR A 160 9.13 -11.17 -9.95
C TYR A 160 8.32 -9.90 -9.63
N TYR A 161 8.89 -8.98 -8.86
CA TYR A 161 8.24 -7.74 -8.45
C TYR A 161 7.79 -6.91 -9.67
N PHE A 162 8.70 -6.63 -10.61
CA PHE A 162 8.35 -5.82 -11.78
C PHE A 162 7.37 -6.53 -12.71
N ASN A 163 7.41 -7.85 -12.79
CA ASN A 163 6.44 -8.63 -13.58
C ASN A 163 5.01 -8.47 -13.03
N VAL A 164 4.83 -8.46 -11.71
CA VAL A 164 3.49 -8.29 -11.12
C VAL A 164 3.08 -6.82 -10.97
N CYS A 165 4.01 -5.89 -10.74
CA CYS A 165 3.69 -4.48 -10.56
C CYS A 165 3.51 -3.70 -11.87
N ASN A 166 4.05 -4.21 -12.99
CA ASN A 166 3.96 -3.58 -14.31
C ASN A 166 2.87 -4.18 -15.20
N LEU A 167 1.88 -4.84 -14.63
CA LEU A 167 0.71 -5.35 -15.36
C LEU A 167 -0.10 -4.21 -16.00
N ASP A 168 -0.84 -4.54 -17.04
CA ASP A 168 -1.87 -3.65 -17.58
C ASP A 168 -3.11 -3.65 -16.65
N TYR A 169 -3.05 -2.78 -15.64
CA TYR A 169 -4.11 -2.63 -14.65
C TYR A 169 -5.44 -2.17 -15.25
N GLY A 170 -5.39 -1.39 -16.34
CA GLY A 170 -6.60 -0.99 -17.06
C GLY A 170 -7.31 -2.17 -17.71
N ARG A 171 -6.56 -3.10 -18.31
CA ARG A 171 -7.10 -4.35 -18.86
C ARG A 171 -7.59 -5.28 -17.76
N MET A 172 -6.83 -5.41 -16.66
CA MET A 172 -7.21 -6.21 -15.51
C MET A 172 -8.51 -5.70 -14.89
N SER A 173 -8.61 -4.40 -14.65
CA SER A 173 -9.82 -3.76 -14.11
C SER A 173 -11.07 -4.10 -14.93
N LYS A 174 -10.99 -4.05 -16.26
CA LYS A 174 -12.11 -4.43 -17.14
C LYS A 174 -12.46 -5.92 -17.04
N ALA A 175 -11.45 -6.80 -16.94
CA ALA A 175 -11.69 -8.23 -16.80
C ALA A 175 -12.39 -8.57 -15.49
N MET A 176 -12.13 -7.84 -14.42
CA MET A 176 -12.73 -8.03 -13.10
C MET A 176 -14.23 -7.65 -13.05
N ASP A 177 -14.73 -6.83 -13.96
CA ASP A 177 -16.14 -6.39 -13.98
C ASP A 177 -17.13 -7.57 -14.07
N ALA A 178 -16.75 -8.67 -14.72
CA ALA A 178 -17.58 -9.85 -14.80
C ALA A 178 -17.73 -10.53 -13.41
N LEU A 179 -16.65 -10.57 -12.63
CA LEU A 179 -16.64 -11.10 -11.27
C LEU A 179 -17.46 -10.21 -10.33
N VAL A 180 -17.28 -8.90 -10.41
CA VAL A 180 -18.07 -7.92 -9.62
C VAL A 180 -19.56 -8.16 -9.82
N ARG A 181 -20.02 -8.16 -11.09
CA ARG A 181 -21.44 -8.41 -11.39
C ARG A 181 -21.96 -9.76 -10.85
N ARG A 182 -21.14 -10.81 -10.91
CA ARG A 182 -21.51 -12.12 -10.37
C ARG A 182 -21.62 -12.12 -8.86
N MET A 183 -20.68 -11.45 -8.17
CA MET A 183 -20.70 -11.34 -6.70
C MET A 183 -21.89 -10.49 -6.22
N GLU A 184 -22.17 -9.36 -6.88
CA GLU A 184 -23.30 -8.49 -6.53
C GLU A 184 -24.68 -9.12 -6.78
N ALA A 185 -24.77 -10.04 -7.75
CA ALA A 185 -25.98 -10.80 -8.02
C ALA A 185 -26.17 -12.00 -7.08
N ALA A 186 -25.14 -12.37 -6.31
CA ALA A 186 -25.19 -13.51 -5.40
C ALA A 186 -25.88 -13.14 -4.07
N ASP A 187 -26.59 -14.12 -3.48
CA ASP A 187 -27.03 -14.05 -2.09
C ASP A 187 -26.18 -14.99 -1.23
N GLN A 188 -26.09 -16.25 -1.63
CA GLN A 188 -25.40 -17.27 -0.84
C GLN A 188 -24.03 -17.60 -1.40
N VAL A 189 -23.06 -17.67 -0.51
CA VAL A 189 -21.72 -18.18 -0.77
C VAL A 189 -21.52 -19.47 0.00
N HIS A 190 -20.99 -20.48 -0.67
CA HIS A 190 -20.63 -21.75 -0.06
C HIS A 190 -19.18 -22.08 -0.42
N ILE A 191 -18.31 -22.13 0.59
CA ILE A 191 -16.89 -22.46 0.45
C ILE A 191 -16.70 -23.89 0.95
N THR A 192 -16.17 -24.75 0.09
CA THR A 192 -15.88 -26.14 0.44
C THR A 192 -14.41 -26.47 0.19
N GLY A 193 -13.84 -27.26 1.09
CA GLY A 193 -12.44 -27.71 1.01
C GLY A 193 -12.13 -28.76 2.06
N ARG A 194 -10.87 -29.17 2.17
CA ARG A 194 -10.47 -30.09 3.23
C ARG A 194 -10.60 -29.39 4.60
N GLY A 195 -11.48 -29.91 5.46
CA GLY A 195 -11.77 -29.29 6.76
C GLY A 195 -12.48 -27.94 6.66
N THR A 196 -13.17 -27.69 5.54
CA THR A 196 -13.89 -26.44 5.32
C THR A 196 -15.25 -26.75 4.69
N ASP A 197 -16.31 -26.33 5.35
CA ASP A 197 -17.68 -26.22 4.85
C ASP A 197 -18.31 -24.98 5.48
N LEU A 198 -18.20 -23.83 4.76
CA LEU A 198 -18.60 -22.53 5.26
C LEU A 198 -19.66 -21.92 4.35
N ARG A 199 -20.76 -21.44 4.93
CA ARG A 199 -21.85 -20.76 4.23
C ARG A 199 -22.14 -19.42 4.85
N PHE A 200 -22.48 -18.46 4.00
CA PHE A 200 -22.90 -17.12 4.44
C PHE A 200 -23.62 -16.39 3.32
N SER A 201 -24.39 -15.37 3.70
CA SER A 201 -24.99 -14.43 2.75
C SER A 201 -24.06 -13.25 2.47
N VAL A 202 -24.09 -12.77 1.23
CA VAL A 202 -23.46 -11.49 0.80
C VAL A 202 -24.52 -10.51 0.27
N LYS A 203 -25.79 -10.81 0.48
CA LYS A 203 -26.92 -10.08 -0.08
C LYS A 203 -26.89 -8.60 0.27
N GLY A 204 -26.95 -7.75 -0.76
CA GLY A 204 -27.01 -6.30 -0.59
C GLY A 204 -25.68 -5.64 -0.20
N LEU A 205 -24.60 -6.42 -0.10
CA LEU A 205 -23.26 -5.88 0.10
C LEU A 205 -22.54 -5.66 -1.23
N PRO A 206 -21.80 -4.56 -1.40
CA PRO A 206 -21.07 -4.30 -2.62
C PRO A 206 -19.91 -5.27 -2.82
N ALA A 207 -19.58 -5.57 -4.05
CA ALA A 207 -18.32 -6.19 -4.43
C ALA A 207 -17.28 -5.12 -4.75
N ILE A 208 -16.26 -5.01 -3.93
CA ILE A 208 -15.21 -3.99 -4.05
C ILE A 208 -14.13 -4.49 -4.98
N LYS A 209 -13.91 -3.77 -6.06
CA LYS A 209 -12.85 -4.08 -7.03
C LYS A 209 -11.58 -3.30 -6.68
N CYS A 210 -10.47 -4.02 -6.51
CA CYS A 210 -9.14 -3.49 -6.26
C CYS A 210 -8.25 -3.80 -7.48
N ALA A 211 -7.97 -2.81 -8.30
CA ALA A 211 -7.29 -2.98 -9.57
C ALA A 211 -6.11 -2.01 -9.76
N GLY A 212 -5.41 -1.65 -8.69
CA GLY A 212 -4.22 -0.82 -8.70
C GLY A 212 -4.46 0.64 -8.40
N GLU A 213 -5.64 1.02 -7.89
CA GLU A 213 -5.93 2.39 -7.49
C GLU A 213 -5.33 2.73 -6.12
N ALA A 214 -5.45 1.84 -5.12
CA ALA A 214 -5.00 2.10 -3.74
C ALA A 214 -3.65 1.46 -3.39
N ASN A 215 -3.29 0.37 -4.05
CA ASN A 215 -1.98 -0.28 -3.86
C ASN A 215 -1.51 -1.00 -5.11
N ILE A 216 -0.19 -1.20 -5.20
CA ILE A 216 0.48 -2.00 -6.23
C ILE A 216 1.47 -2.96 -5.54
N PRO A 217 1.47 -4.27 -5.88
CA PRO A 217 0.55 -4.96 -6.78
C PRO A 217 -0.86 -5.08 -6.22
N ASP A 218 -1.82 -5.33 -7.11
CA ASP A 218 -3.23 -5.44 -6.79
C ASP A 218 -3.91 -6.46 -7.72
N GLY A 219 -5.20 -6.75 -7.54
CA GLY A 219 -5.93 -7.66 -8.43
C GLY A 219 -6.93 -8.55 -7.70
N GLU A 220 -7.74 -7.98 -6.81
CA GLU A 220 -8.79 -8.71 -6.10
C GLU A 220 -10.17 -8.07 -6.23
N VAL A 221 -11.20 -8.88 -6.07
CA VAL A 221 -12.57 -8.42 -5.82
C VAL A 221 -13.00 -9.04 -4.50
N PHE A 222 -13.39 -8.21 -3.54
CA PHE A 222 -13.80 -8.69 -2.24
C PHE A 222 -15.18 -8.16 -1.82
N SER A 223 -15.78 -8.86 -0.87
CA SER A 223 -16.99 -8.44 -0.17
C SER A 223 -16.89 -8.94 1.28
N ALA A 224 -17.93 -8.74 2.06
CA ALA A 224 -18.00 -9.23 3.44
C ALA A 224 -19.26 -10.07 3.63
N PRO A 225 -19.27 -11.03 4.57
CA PRO A 225 -20.48 -11.70 4.98
C PRO A 225 -21.47 -10.74 5.65
N VAL A 226 -22.77 -10.94 5.41
CA VAL A 226 -23.81 -10.30 6.22
C VAL A 226 -23.70 -10.80 7.65
N VAL A 227 -23.67 -9.87 8.62
CA VAL A 227 -23.50 -10.22 10.04
C VAL A 227 -24.58 -11.18 10.50
N GLY A 228 -24.19 -12.26 11.19
CA GLY A 228 -25.09 -13.28 11.72
C GLY A 228 -25.53 -14.35 10.72
N THR A 229 -24.96 -14.38 9.51
CA THR A 229 -25.30 -15.40 8.49
C THR A 229 -24.21 -16.45 8.29
N ILE A 230 -23.09 -16.33 9.00
CA ILE A 230 -21.96 -17.26 8.86
C ILE A 230 -22.29 -18.55 9.62
N GLU A 231 -22.25 -19.68 8.90
CA GLU A 231 -22.49 -21.02 9.43
C GLU A 231 -21.46 -22.01 8.88
N GLY A 232 -20.94 -22.88 9.75
CA GLY A 232 -19.98 -23.91 9.37
C GLY A 232 -18.58 -23.67 9.92
N GLU A 233 -17.59 -24.27 9.27
CA GLU A 233 -16.20 -24.23 9.68
C GLU A 233 -15.27 -23.91 8.51
N ILE A 234 -14.13 -23.27 8.81
CA ILE A 234 -13.03 -23.03 7.87
C ILE A 234 -11.71 -23.41 8.53
N THR A 235 -10.91 -24.21 7.84
CA THR A 235 -9.59 -24.62 8.30
C THR A 235 -8.51 -23.93 7.49
N TYR A 236 -7.58 -23.29 8.17
CA TYR A 236 -6.39 -22.68 7.57
C TYR A 236 -5.22 -23.66 7.65
N ASN A 237 -4.47 -23.80 6.56
CA ASN A 237 -3.28 -24.66 6.47
C ASN A 237 -1.97 -23.86 6.50
N THR A 238 -2.04 -22.60 6.86
CA THR A 238 -0.88 -21.71 7.00
C THR A 238 -0.94 -21.02 8.35
N PRO A 239 0.21 -20.78 9.02
CA PRO A 239 0.24 -19.98 10.23
C PRO A 239 -0.32 -18.58 9.97
N SER A 240 -1.13 -18.09 10.90
CA SER A 240 -1.69 -16.74 10.86
C SER A 240 -1.08 -15.90 11.97
N LEU A 241 -0.57 -14.71 11.62
CA LEU A 241 -0.03 -13.75 12.58
C LEU A 241 -1.06 -12.65 12.84
N TYR A 242 -1.52 -12.54 14.08
CA TYR A 242 -2.42 -11.48 14.51
C TYR A 242 -1.94 -10.85 15.83
N GLN A 243 -1.74 -9.53 15.83
CA GLN A 243 -1.25 -8.75 16.98
C GLN A 243 0.01 -9.33 17.64
N GLY A 244 0.96 -9.82 16.85
CA GLY A 244 2.22 -10.41 17.32
C GLY A 244 2.11 -11.86 17.83
N VAL A 245 0.93 -12.46 17.77
CA VAL A 245 0.71 -13.88 18.13
C VAL A 245 0.55 -14.71 16.85
N THR A 246 1.35 -15.78 16.76
CA THR A 246 1.22 -16.76 15.67
C THR A 246 0.21 -17.83 16.07
N PHE A 247 -0.77 -18.05 15.23
CA PHE A 247 -1.75 -19.12 15.35
C PHE A 247 -1.43 -20.19 14.30
N GLU A 248 -1.38 -21.43 14.73
CA GLU A 248 -1.18 -22.59 13.87
C GLU A 248 -2.40 -23.54 14.02
N ASN A 249 -2.80 -24.15 12.91
CA ASN A 249 -3.94 -25.08 12.87
C ASN A 249 -5.27 -24.47 13.37
N ILE A 250 -5.64 -23.34 12.81
CA ILE A 250 -6.90 -22.65 13.08
C ILE A 250 -8.02 -23.24 12.21
#